data_7cf678a856f6a419cf9cc56c3917671e
#
_entry.id   7cf678a856f6a419cf9cc56c3917671e
#
_cell.length_a   1.000
_cell.length_b   1.000
_cell.length_c   1.000
_cell.angle_alpha   90.00
_cell.angle_beta   90.00
_cell.angle_gamma   90.00
#
_symmetry.space_group_name_H-M   'P 1'
#
loop_
_entity.id
_entity.type
_entity.pdbx_description
1 polymer ?
#
loop_
_entity_poly.entity_id
_entity_poly.type
_entity_poly.pdbx_seq_one_letter_code
_entity_poly.pdbx_strand_id
1 'polypeptide(L)'
;MEKYSNSGQRWSNDEHQQLLHLYNVKKLNVGEICKQHKRFLGGITSRLKNEGIISFCEEARGYKEFITSDDYEEMKGCQRLYHDERYKKKEENNNIEKKKTKKNDNILITIKQSDYDELKEEITELKSELSEIKTMIKRLAIYDFD
;
A
#
# COMPACT_ATOMS: atom_id res chain seq x y z
N MET A 1 6.55 23.19 -4.46
CA MET A 1 7.22 21.94 -4.94
C MET A 1 7.19 21.73 -6.45
N GLU A 2 6.97 22.75 -7.27
CA GLU A 2 6.91 22.59 -8.74
C GLU A 2 8.24 22.19 -9.40
N LYS A 3 9.37 22.52 -8.74
CA LYS A 3 10.72 22.34 -9.31
C LYS A 3 11.09 20.86 -9.56
N TYR A 4 10.54 19.91 -8.79
CA TYR A 4 10.79 18.47 -8.92
C TYR A 4 9.48 17.66 -8.95
N SER A 5 8.49 18.17 -9.66
CA SER A 5 7.11 17.62 -9.67
C SER A 5 6.98 16.20 -10.22
N ASN A 6 7.91 15.77 -11.08
CA ASN A 6 7.88 14.44 -11.69
C ASN A 6 8.59 13.37 -10.84
N SER A 7 9.19 13.75 -9.69
CA SER A 7 9.84 12.81 -8.80
C SER A 7 8.84 11.82 -8.20
N GLY A 8 9.17 10.52 -8.26
CA GLY A 8 8.30 9.45 -7.78
C GLY A 8 7.17 9.05 -8.73
N GLN A 9 6.98 9.75 -9.84
CA GLN A 9 6.03 9.36 -10.88
C GLN A 9 6.64 8.33 -11.84
N ARG A 10 5.79 7.54 -12.51
CA ARG A 10 6.23 6.61 -13.55
C ARG A 10 6.87 7.38 -14.71
N TRP A 11 7.88 6.80 -15.31
CA TRP A 11 8.48 7.33 -16.53
C TRP A 11 7.58 7.04 -17.72
N SER A 12 7.27 8.08 -18.51
CA SER A 12 6.66 7.88 -19.82
C SER A 12 7.72 7.48 -20.84
N ASN A 13 7.28 6.92 -21.95
CA ASN A 13 8.19 6.54 -23.04
C ASN A 13 8.88 7.76 -23.65
N ASP A 14 8.14 8.85 -23.83
CA ASP A 14 8.66 10.10 -24.39
C ASP A 14 9.70 10.75 -23.46
N GLU A 15 9.40 10.78 -22.16
CA GLU A 15 10.34 11.27 -21.14
C GLU A 15 11.63 10.45 -21.12
N HIS A 16 11.50 9.13 -21.26
CA HIS A 16 12.65 8.24 -21.34
C HIS A 16 13.50 8.51 -22.59
N GLN A 17 12.91 8.61 -23.78
CA GLN A 17 13.61 8.94 -25.01
C GLN A 17 14.27 10.32 -24.92
N GLN A 18 13.61 11.29 -24.33
CA GLN A 18 14.16 12.62 -24.09
C GLN A 18 15.42 12.55 -23.19
N LEU A 19 15.39 11.75 -22.11
CA LEU A 19 16.56 11.55 -21.24
C LEU A 19 17.75 11.03 -22.04
N LEU A 20 17.55 9.98 -22.84
CA LEU A 20 18.60 9.39 -23.66
C LEU A 20 19.17 10.40 -24.68
N HIS A 21 18.30 11.17 -25.30
CA HIS A 21 18.72 12.22 -26.24
C HIS A 21 19.54 13.32 -25.53
N LEU A 22 19.09 13.81 -24.39
CA LEU A 22 19.80 14.85 -23.63
C LEU A 22 21.17 14.36 -23.16
N TYR A 23 21.24 13.12 -22.68
CA TYR A 23 22.49 12.57 -22.16
C TYR A 23 23.46 12.15 -23.25
N ASN A 24 23.01 11.41 -24.28
CA ASN A 24 23.89 10.82 -25.31
C ASN A 24 24.17 11.78 -26.46
N VAL A 25 23.20 12.56 -26.92
CA VAL A 25 23.32 13.44 -28.08
C VAL A 25 23.73 14.85 -27.66
N LYS A 26 22.94 15.49 -26.78
CA LYS A 26 23.25 16.86 -26.33
C LYS A 26 24.37 16.94 -25.31
N LYS A 27 24.81 15.80 -24.76
CA LYS A 27 25.92 15.72 -23.81
C LYS A 27 25.72 16.55 -22.52
N LEU A 28 24.48 16.80 -22.11
CA LEU A 28 24.17 17.56 -20.89
C LEU A 28 24.68 16.85 -19.64
N ASN A 29 25.00 17.61 -18.61
CA ASN A 29 25.33 17.07 -17.29
C ASN A 29 24.06 16.65 -16.53
N VAL A 30 24.19 15.80 -15.50
CA VAL A 30 23.04 15.28 -14.75
C VAL A 30 22.28 16.37 -14.00
N GLY A 31 22.93 17.46 -13.57
CA GLY A 31 22.25 18.57 -12.90
C GLY A 31 21.28 19.30 -13.82
N GLU A 32 21.70 19.56 -15.07
CA GLU A 32 20.84 20.17 -16.09
C GLU A 32 19.67 19.26 -16.46
N ILE A 33 19.92 17.96 -16.58
CA ILE A 33 18.91 16.95 -16.87
C ILE A 33 17.89 16.87 -15.72
N CYS A 34 18.33 16.91 -14.46
CA CYS A 34 17.45 16.96 -13.29
C CYS A 34 16.48 18.14 -13.35
N LYS A 35 16.97 19.32 -13.74
CA LYS A 35 16.15 20.53 -13.89
C LYS A 35 15.13 20.39 -15.01
N GLN A 36 15.54 19.87 -16.18
CA GLN A 36 14.65 19.70 -17.34
C GLN A 36 13.55 18.66 -17.09
N HIS A 37 13.91 17.51 -16.53
CA HIS A 37 12.94 16.45 -16.20
C HIS A 37 12.15 16.69 -14.93
N LYS A 38 12.49 17.72 -14.15
CA LYS A 38 11.91 18.00 -12.83
C LYS A 38 11.95 16.77 -11.92
N ARG A 39 13.09 16.07 -11.91
CA ARG A 39 13.34 14.87 -11.13
C ARG A 39 14.57 15.01 -10.25
N PHE A 40 14.57 14.36 -9.11
CA PHE A 40 15.76 14.26 -8.27
C PHE A 40 16.88 13.46 -8.93
N LEU A 41 18.11 13.76 -8.55
CA LEU A 41 19.32 13.12 -9.07
C LEU A 41 19.24 11.58 -9.06
N GLY A 42 18.79 11.00 -7.95
CA GLY A 42 18.64 9.55 -7.83
C GLY A 42 17.68 8.94 -8.87
N GLY A 43 16.63 9.65 -9.29
CA GLY A 43 15.72 9.19 -10.34
C GLY A 43 16.38 9.17 -11.72
N ILE A 44 17.19 10.19 -12.03
CA ILE A 44 17.94 10.29 -13.30
C ILE A 44 19.05 9.25 -13.36
N THR A 45 19.90 9.16 -12.34
CA THR A 45 21.03 8.20 -12.31
C THR A 45 20.57 6.76 -12.28
N SER A 46 19.50 6.43 -11.53
CA SER A 46 18.91 5.09 -11.55
C SER A 46 18.39 4.71 -12.94
N ARG A 47 17.79 5.66 -13.66
CA ARG A 47 17.31 5.39 -15.02
C ARG A 47 18.47 5.16 -15.99
N LEU A 48 19.50 5.99 -15.96
CA LEU A 48 20.71 5.81 -16.78
C LEU A 48 21.42 4.48 -16.49
N LYS A 49 21.42 4.05 -15.23
CA LYS A 49 21.96 2.76 -14.83
C LYS A 49 21.12 1.59 -15.37
N ASN A 50 19.80 1.67 -15.30
CA ASN A 50 18.91 0.63 -15.83
C ASN A 50 19.03 0.47 -17.36
N GLU A 51 19.40 1.53 -18.06
CA GLU A 51 19.69 1.51 -19.51
C GLU A 51 21.11 1.05 -19.83
N GLY A 52 21.92 0.73 -18.82
CA GLY A 52 23.31 0.29 -19.02
C GLY A 52 24.27 1.36 -19.50
N ILE A 53 23.89 2.65 -19.41
CA ILE A 53 24.72 3.78 -19.86
C ILE A 53 25.82 4.09 -18.83
N ILE A 54 25.53 3.87 -17.55
CA ILE A 54 26.45 4.01 -16.43
C ILE A 54 26.35 2.78 -15.54
N SER A 55 27.45 2.37 -14.91
CA SER A 55 27.46 1.29 -13.93
C SER A 55 27.23 1.80 -12.50
N PHE A 56 27.78 2.97 -12.19
CA PHE A 56 27.65 3.63 -10.90
C PHE A 56 27.16 5.07 -11.08
N CYS A 57 26.47 5.60 -10.05
CA CYS A 57 25.91 6.96 -10.12
C CYS A 57 26.99 8.04 -10.34
N GLU A 58 28.16 7.82 -9.77
CA GLU A 58 29.33 8.72 -9.84
C GLU A 58 29.96 8.84 -11.26
N GLU A 59 29.64 7.87 -12.12
CA GLU A 59 30.08 7.88 -13.53
C GLU A 59 29.27 8.84 -14.41
N ALA A 60 28.09 9.24 -13.88
CA ALA A 60 27.24 10.14 -14.63
C ALA A 60 27.92 11.50 -14.83
N ARG A 61 27.83 11.99 -16.08
CA ARG A 61 28.48 13.23 -16.48
C ARG A 61 28.07 14.41 -15.61
N GLY A 62 29.08 15.11 -15.05
CA GLY A 62 28.84 16.25 -14.16
C GLY A 62 28.30 15.89 -12.77
N TYR A 63 28.38 14.62 -12.38
CA TYR A 63 27.86 14.17 -11.08
C TYR A 63 28.64 14.83 -9.93
N LYS A 64 29.99 14.77 -9.97
CA LYS A 64 30.85 15.30 -8.90
C LYS A 64 30.68 16.81 -8.73
N GLU A 65 30.63 17.52 -9.84
CA GLU A 65 30.43 18.97 -9.85
C GLU A 65 29.05 19.34 -9.34
N PHE A 66 28.03 18.56 -9.71
CA PHE A 66 26.67 18.83 -9.31
C PHE A 66 26.47 18.60 -7.80
N ILE A 67 27.01 17.52 -7.21
CA ILE A 67 26.83 17.24 -5.76
C ILE A 67 27.52 18.25 -4.85
N THR A 68 28.47 19.03 -5.37
CA THR A 68 29.16 20.13 -4.66
C THR A 68 28.53 21.50 -4.89
N SER A 69 27.48 21.59 -5.71
CA SER A 69 26.83 22.84 -6.06
C SER A 69 25.70 23.22 -5.09
N ASP A 70 25.40 24.51 -5.02
CA ASP A 70 24.26 25.04 -4.26
C ASP A 70 22.92 24.49 -4.77
N ASP A 71 22.81 24.23 -6.07
CA ASP A 71 21.64 23.60 -6.69
C ASP A 71 21.35 22.22 -6.10
N TYR A 72 22.39 21.46 -5.75
CA TYR A 72 22.24 20.16 -5.14
C TYR A 72 21.76 20.25 -3.67
N GLU A 73 22.28 21.22 -2.91
CA GLU A 73 21.82 21.47 -1.54
C GLU A 73 20.34 21.89 -1.53
N GLU A 74 19.92 22.75 -2.46
CA GLU A 74 18.52 23.09 -2.66
C GLU A 74 17.67 21.85 -3.01
N MET A 75 18.18 21.00 -3.92
CA MET A 75 17.52 19.74 -4.30
C MET A 75 17.33 18.82 -3.08
N LYS A 76 18.34 18.65 -2.25
CA LYS A 76 18.27 17.85 -1.01
C LYS A 76 17.20 18.38 -0.05
N GLY A 77 17.10 19.71 0.12
CA GLY A 77 16.05 20.33 0.88
C GLY A 77 14.64 19.95 0.38
N CYS A 78 14.44 20.10 -0.92
CA CYS A 78 13.18 19.69 -1.57
C CYS A 78 12.91 18.18 -1.43
N GLN A 79 13.93 17.34 -1.54
CA GLN A 79 13.83 15.90 -1.41
C GLN A 79 13.40 15.48 0.00
N ARG A 80 13.94 16.11 1.05
CA ARG A 80 13.52 15.86 2.44
C ARG A 80 12.04 16.17 2.63
N LEU A 81 11.60 17.34 2.21
CA LEU A 81 10.19 17.75 2.29
C LEU A 81 9.27 16.77 1.53
N TYR A 82 9.68 16.33 0.35
CA TYR A 82 8.94 15.35 -0.44
C TYR A 82 8.77 14.01 0.29
N HIS A 83 9.83 13.53 0.93
CA HIS A 83 9.77 12.30 1.72
C HIS A 83 8.86 12.46 2.94
N ASP A 84 8.99 13.55 3.68
CA ASP A 84 8.18 13.83 4.88
C ASP A 84 6.69 13.87 4.55
N GLU A 85 6.29 14.55 3.46
CA GLU A 85 4.90 14.58 3.02
C GLU A 85 4.40 13.18 2.62
N ARG A 86 5.25 12.39 1.97
CA ARG A 86 4.89 11.04 1.55
C ARG A 86 4.74 10.08 2.72
N TYR A 87 5.57 10.22 3.76
CA TYR A 87 5.44 9.45 5.00
C TYR A 87 4.16 9.80 5.74
N LYS A 88 3.84 11.09 5.90
CA LYS A 88 2.59 11.53 6.53
C LYS A 88 1.36 10.95 5.83
N LYS A 89 1.30 11.00 4.51
CA LYS A 89 0.19 10.42 3.73
C LYS A 89 0.07 8.90 3.90
N LYS A 90 1.19 8.19 4.03
CA LYS A 90 1.16 6.75 4.29
C LYS A 90 0.64 6.42 5.68
N GLU A 91 1.05 7.17 6.70
CA GLU A 91 0.54 7.00 8.07
C GLU A 91 -0.96 7.27 8.17
N GLU A 92 -1.43 8.33 7.53
CA GLU A 92 -2.86 8.64 7.46
C GLU A 92 -3.66 7.52 6.79
N ASN A 93 -3.20 7.00 5.65
CA ASN A 93 -3.86 5.90 4.95
C ASN A 93 -3.85 4.60 5.78
N ASN A 94 -2.73 4.25 6.41
CA ASN A 94 -2.63 3.08 7.27
C ASN A 94 -3.57 3.18 8.49
N ASN A 95 -3.76 4.38 9.05
CA ASN A 95 -4.68 4.62 10.15
C ASN A 95 -6.15 4.48 9.70
N ILE A 96 -6.48 4.89 8.48
CA ILE A 96 -7.82 4.74 7.89
C ILE A 96 -8.11 3.25 7.64
N GLU A 97 -7.17 2.49 7.11
CA GLU A 97 -7.32 1.04 6.89
C GLU A 97 -7.48 0.29 8.20
N LYS A 98 -6.65 0.58 9.23
CA LYS A 98 -6.79 -0.02 10.56
C LYS A 98 -8.14 0.28 11.23
N LYS A 99 -8.72 1.46 11.00
CA LYS A 99 -10.06 1.79 11.49
C LYS A 99 -11.15 1.03 10.74
N LYS A 100 -11.00 0.81 9.43
CA LYS A 100 -11.95 0.04 8.60
C LYS A 100 -11.93 -1.44 8.97
N THR A 101 -10.75 -2.05 9.16
CA THR A 101 -10.64 -3.46 9.56
C THR A 101 -11.25 -3.70 10.93
N LYS A 102 -10.93 -2.88 11.95
CA LYS A 102 -11.54 -3.00 13.28
C LYS A 102 -13.07 -2.88 13.27
N LYS A 103 -13.63 -2.00 12.41
CA LYS A 103 -15.07 -1.87 12.28
C LYS A 103 -15.71 -3.12 11.65
N ASN A 104 -15.06 -3.70 10.64
CA ASN A 104 -15.53 -4.92 9.99
C ASN A 104 -15.44 -6.13 10.93
N ASP A 105 -14.37 -6.26 11.71
CA ASP A 105 -14.20 -7.34 12.67
C ASP A 105 -15.29 -7.29 13.77
N ASN A 106 -15.64 -6.11 14.25
CA ASN A 106 -16.72 -5.95 15.22
C ASN A 106 -18.09 -6.32 14.64
N ILE A 107 -18.36 -5.98 13.37
CA ILE A 107 -19.61 -6.37 12.70
C ILE A 107 -19.68 -7.90 12.54
N LEU A 108 -18.59 -8.53 12.14
CA LEU A 108 -18.52 -9.98 11.96
C LEU A 108 -18.73 -10.74 13.28
N ILE A 109 -18.16 -10.26 14.38
CA ILE A 109 -18.36 -10.84 15.71
C ILE A 109 -19.83 -10.69 16.13
N THR A 110 -20.46 -9.56 15.89
CA THR A 110 -21.87 -9.33 16.24
C THR A 110 -22.80 -10.25 15.47
N ILE A 111 -22.59 -10.47 14.18
CA ILE A 111 -23.38 -11.40 13.37
C ILE A 111 -23.22 -12.84 13.88
N LYS A 112 -21.98 -13.27 14.13
CA LYS A 112 -21.72 -14.63 14.67
C LYS A 112 -22.33 -14.87 16.04
N GLN A 113 -22.36 -13.88 16.90
CA GLN A 113 -22.98 -14.00 18.21
C GLN A 113 -24.50 -14.11 18.10
N SER A 114 -25.13 -13.37 17.20
CA SER A 114 -26.56 -13.47 16.91
C SER A 114 -26.94 -14.88 16.43
N ASP A 115 -26.18 -15.41 15.44
CA ASP A 115 -26.38 -16.75 14.90
C ASP A 115 -26.23 -17.84 16.00
N TYR A 116 -25.26 -17.62 16.90
CA TYR A 116 -25.02 -18.54 18.01
C TYR A 116 -26.17 -18.52 19.02
N ASP A 117 -26.71 -17.37 19.34
CA ASP A 117 -27.83 -17.25 20.29
C ASP A 117 -29.10 -17.86 19.71
N GLU A 118 -29.41 -17.69 18.43
CA GLU A 118 -30.53 -18.31 17.72
C GLU A 118 -30.42 -19.84 17.71
N LEU A 119 -29.24 -20.38 17.34
CA LEU A 119 -28.97 -21.83 17.39
C LEU A 119 -29.15 -22.40 18.81
N LYS A 120 -28.79 -21.67 19.82
CA LYS A 120 -28.92 -22.09 21.20
C LYS A 120 -30.39 -22.17 21.63
N GLU A 121 -31.25 -21.27 21.18
CA GLU A 121 -32.69 -21.32 21.40
C GLU A 121 -33.30 -22.54 20.70
N GLU A 122 -32.99 -22.79 19.41
CA GLU A 122 -33.48 -23.97 18.68
C GLU A 122 -33.09 -25.29 19.37
N ILE A 123 -31.85 -25.40 19.84
CA ILE A 123 -31.37 -26.58 20.56
C ILE A 123 -32.16 -26.79 21.86
N THR A 124 -32.56 -25.72 22.53
CA THR A 124 -33.33 -25.80 23.77
C THR A 124 -34.75 -26.28 23.49
N GLU A 125 -35.37 -25.80 22.44
CA GLU A 125 -36.70 -26.18 21.98
C GLU A 125 -36.75 -27.65 21.57
N LEU A 126 -35.82 -28.11 20.74
CA LEU A 126 -35.67 -29.50 20.33
C LEU A 126 -35.45 -30.45 21.50
N LYS A 127 -34.71 -30.05 22.55
CA LYS A 127 -34.56 -30.84 23.78
C LYS A 127 -35.86 -31.00 24.54
N SER A 128 -36.70 -29.96 24.57
CA SER A 128 -38.04 -30.01 25.19
C SER A 128 -38.94 -31.00 24.46
N GLU A 129 -39.03 -30.90 23.12
CA GLU A 129 -39.80 -31.79 22.28
C GLU A 129 -39.37 -33.25 22.44
N LEU A 130 -38.06 -33.49 22.46
CA LEU A 130 -37.51 -34.85 22.69
C LEU A 130 -37.91 -35.41 24.06
N SER A 131 -37.98 -34.58 25.08
CA SER A 131 -38.43 -34.97 26.41
C SER A 131 -39.92 -35.36 26.43
N GLU A 132 -40.76 -34.60 25.71
CA GLU A 132 -42.18 -34.91 25.57
C GLU A 132 -42.39 -36.23 24.82
N ILE A 133 -41.72 -36.43 23.70
CA ILE A 133 -41.78 -37.69 22.93
C ILE A 133 -41.37 -38.88 23.81
N LYS A 134 -40.26 -38.76 24.56
CA LYS A 134 -39.82 -39.81 25.50
C LYS A 134 -40.89 -40.15 26.54
N THR A 135 -41.61 -39.13 27.01
CA THR A 135 -42.67 -39.31 27.99
C THR A 135 -43.88 -40.01 27.38
N MET A 136 -44.24 -39.66 26.14
CA MET A 136 -45.31 -40.34 25.39
C MET A 136 -44.99 -41.81 25.11
N ILE A 137 -43.77 -42.10 24.67
CA ILE A 137 -43.31 -43.47 24.44
C ILE A 137 -43.38 -44.31 25.71
N LYS A 138 -42.94 -43.76 26.86
CA LYS A 138 -43.07 -44.45 28.15
C LYS A 138 -44.51 -44.76 28.53
N ARG A 139 -45.46 -43.83 28.27
CA ARG A 139 -46.89 -44.06 28.52
C ARG A 139 -47.47 -45.15 27.62
N LEU A 140 -47.10 -45.17 26.33
CA LEU A 140 -47.51 -46.20 25.37
C LEU A 140 -46.98 -47.58 25.77
N ALA A 141 -45.75 -47.68 26.18
CA ALA A 141 -45.11 -48.92 26.59
C ALA A 141 -45.69 -49.52 27.87
N ILE A 142 -46.47 -48.75 28.65
CA ILE A 142 -47.15 -49.23 29.83
C ILE A 142 -48.53 -49.86 29.46
N TYR A 143 -49.14 -49.51 28.30
CA TYR A 143 -50.40 -50.00 27.84
C TYR A 143 -50.32 -51.33 27.01
N ASP A 144 -49.16 -51.77 26.61
CA ASP A 144 -48.95 -52.99 25.81
C ASP A 144 -48.68 -54.25 26.67
N PHE A 145 -48.90 -54.18 27.97
CA PHE A 145 -48.62 -55.30 28.91
C PHE A 145 -49.82 -55.69 29.77
N ASP A 146 -51.09 -55.62 29.26
CA ASP A 146 -52.25 -56.24 29.87
C ASP A 146 -52.97 -57.22 28.93
#